data_06bd008d67450109e42ea70d306e98f8
#
_entry.id   06bd008d67450109e42ea70d306e98f8
#
_cell.length_a   1.000
_cell.length_b   1.000
_cell.length_c   1.000
_cell.angle_alpha   90.00
_cell.angle_beta   90.00
_cell.angle_gamma   90.00
#
_symmetry.space_group_name_H-M   'P 1'
#
loop_
_entity.id
_entity.type
_entity.pdbx_description
1 polymer ?
#
loop_
_entity_poly.entity_id
_entity_poly.type
_entity_poly.pdbx_seq_one_letter_code
_entity_poly.pdbx_strand_id
1 'polypeptide(L)'
;FKIINRIVPEALASLGYKETEITEISDYAVGHGTLNGCPTIDHDALTGKGFTKEVIHKLEEVISDAFDIRFVFNKWTLGEEFCVNQLGLSDEQLNSTQFDMLNWLGFSKNEIEQANLYCCGAMTLEGAPYLKTDHLSVFDCANPCGRIGKRCLSVESHIRMMAASQPFITGAISKTINMPNDATVEDCKDAYELSWRLCLKANALYRDGSKLSQPLQAALIDDEGELAQEVADA
;
A
#
# COMPACT_ATOMS: atom_id res chain seq x y z
N PHE A 1 -7.52 6.86 3.18
CA PHE A 1 -8.63 6.03 2.69
C PHE A 1 -8.09 4.96 1.77
N LYS A 2 -8.45 3.68 2.01
CA LYS A 2 -8.19 2.60 1.06
C LYS A 2 -9.13 2.77 -0.14
N ILE A 3 -8.57 2.95 -1.32
CA ILE A 3 -9.36 3.12 -2.54
C ILE A 3 -8.84 2.12 -3.57
N ILE A 4 -9.68 1.17 -3.96
CA ILE A 4 -9.49 0.46 -5.21
C ILE A 4 -10.19 1.27 -6.32
N ASN A 5 -9.57 1.36 -7.48
CA ASN A 5 -10.24 1.98 -8.62
C ASN A 5 -11.50 1.17 -8.96
N ARG A 6 -12.66 1.83 -8.91
CA ARG A 6 -13.98 1.18 -9.13
C ARG A 6 -14.11 0.51 -10.49
N ILE A 7 -13.27 0.87 -11.46
CA ILE A 7 -13.23 0.24 -12.77
C ILE A 7 -12.54 -1.14 -12.75
N VAL A 8 -11.78 -1.49 -11.71
CA VAL A 8 -11.06 -2.77 -11.65
C VAL A 8 -12.00 -3.98 -11.73
N PRO A 9 -13.10 -4.08 -10.97
CA PRO A 9 -14.06 -5.17 -11.12
C PRO A 9 -14.66 -5.25 -12.52
N GLU A 10 -14.97 -4.11 -13.16
CA GLU A 10 -15.50 -4.07 -14.53
C GLU A 10 -14.46 -4.54 -15.56
N ALA A 11 -13.20 -4.16 -15.38
CA ALA A 11 -12.10 -4.61 -16.22
C ALA A 11 -11.88 -6.12 -16.09
N LEU A 12 -11.91 -6.66 -14.87
CA LEU A 12 -11.82 -8.10 -14.60
C LEU A 12 -12.99 -8.87 -15.27
N ALA A 13 -14.22 -8.35 -15.14
CA ALA A 13 -15.38 -8.93 -15.81
C ALA A 13 -15.20 -8.93 -17.35
N SER A 14 -14.70 -7.84 -17.91
CA SER A 14 -14.40 -7.72 -19.34
C SER A 14 -13.30 -8.67 -19.82
N LEU A 15 -12.37 -9.03 -18.94
CA LEU A 15 -11.32 -10.02 -19.17
C LEU A 15 -11.82 -11.48 -19.00
N GLY A 16 -13.08 -11.67 -18.61
CA GLY A 16 -13.74 -12.98 -18.52
C GLY A 16 -13.60 -13.68 -17.15
N TYR A 17 -13.26 -12.96 -16.08
CA TYR A 17 -13.28 -13.50 -14.72
C TYR A 17 -14.71 -13.64 -14.20
N LYS A 18 -14.96 -14.68 -13.40
CA LYS A 18 -16.24 -14.91 -12.73
C LYS A 18 -16.40 -13.96 -11.55
N GLU A 19 -17.63 -13.70 -11.15
CA GLU A 19 -17.95 -12.82 -10.02
C GLU A 19 -17.24 -13.24 -8.71
N THR A 20 -17.18 -14.55 -8.43
CA THR A 20 -16.44 -15.07 -7.28
C THR A 20 -14.94 -14.81 -7.35
N GLU A 21 -14.33 -14.96 -8.52
CA GLU A 21 -12.91 -14.67 -8.75
C GLU A 21 -12.64 -13.16 -8.61
N ILE A 22 -13.54 -12.31 -9.12
CA ILE A 22 -13.43 -10.84 -9.01
C ILE A 22 -13.51 -10.42 -7.54
N THR A 23 -14.39 -11.04 -6.75
CA THR A 23 -14.50 -10.78 -5.31
C THR A 23 -13.19 -11.13 -4.60
N GLU A 24 -12.66 -12.34 -4.82
CA GLU A 24 -11.41 -12.78 -4.18
C GLU A 24 -10.19 -11.94 -4.60
N ILE A 25 -10.12 -11.52 -5.88
CA ILE A 25 -9.08 -10.60 -6.36
C ILE A 25 -9.21 -9.23 -5.67
N SER A 26 -10.44 -8.74 -5.50
CA SER A 26 -10.70 -7.46 -4.85
C SER A 26 -10.37 -7.52 -3.36
N ASP A 27 -10.78 -8.57 -2.66
CA ASP A 27 -10.49 -8.79 -1.25
C ASP A 27 -8.98 -8.93 -1.00
N TYR A 28 -8.26 -9.59 -1.89
CA TYR A 28 -6.81 -9.64 -1.85
C TYR A 28 -6.19 -8.23 -1.90
N ALA A 29 -6.72 -7.36 -2.77
CA ALA A 29 -6.15 -6.03 -2.95
C ALA A 29 -6.49 -5.06 -1.81
N VAL A 30 -7.71 -5.09 -1.29
CA VAL A 30 -8.20 -4.11 -0.28
C VAL A 30 -8.23 -4.66 1.14
N GLY A 31 -8.17 -5.97 1.29
CA GLY A 31 -8.36 -6.69 2.55
C GLY A 31 -9.83 -6.90 2.91
N HIS A 32 -10.09 -7.84 3.81
CA HIS A 32 -11.43 -8.14 4.30
C HIS A 32 -11.95 -7.08 5.28
N GLY A 33 -11.07 -6.22 5.81
CA GLY A 33 -11.44 -5.16 6.77
C GLY A 33 -11.96 -5.68 8.11
N THR A 34 -11.66 -6.92 8.46
CA THR A 34 -12.10 -7.57 9.70
C THR A 34 -11.07 -8.59 10.18
N LEU A 35 -11.03 -8.84 11.48
CA LEU A 35 -10.26 -9.95 12.10
C LEU A 35 -11.06 -11.26 12.09
N ASN A 36 -12.34 -11.20 11.81
CA ASN A 36 -13.19 -12.40 11.77
C ASN A 36 -12.77 -13.29 10.59
N GLY A 37 -12.35 -14.52 10.90
CA GLY A 37 -11.83 -15.46 9.90
C GLY A 37 -10.39 -15.20 9.48
N CYS A 38 -9.68 -14.27 10.13
CA CYS A 38 -8.25 -14.07 9.92
C CYS A 38 -7.49 -15.35 10.28
N PRO A 39 -6.54 -15.80 9.43
CA PRO A 39 -5.92 -17.13 9.63
C PRO A 39 -5.00 -17.21 10.85
N THR A 40 -4.51 -16.07 11.36
CA THR A 40 -3.48 -16.06 12.42
C THR A 40 -3.83 -15.19 13.62
N ILE A 41 -4.49 -14.06 13.40
CA ILE A 41 -4.87 -13.11 14.47
C ILE A 41 -6.38 -12.90 14.39
N ASP A 42 -7.13 -13.91 14.77
CA ASP A 42 -8.58 -13.86 14.84
C ASP A 42 -9.11 -13.52 16.25
N HIS A 43 -10.42 -13.47 16.39
CA HIS A 43 -11.08 -13.18 17.67
C HIS A 43 -10.72 -14.19 18.77
N ASP A 44 -10.56 -15.47 18.41
CA ASP A 44 -10.25 -16.52 19.38
C ASP A 44 -8.80 -16.41 19.86
N ALA A 45 -7.88 -16.15 18.94
CA ALA A 45 -6.46 -15.90 19.26
C ALA A 45 -6.31 -14.67 20.20
N LEU A 46 -7.02 -13.58 19.92
CA LEU A 46 -7.03 -12.38 20.73
C LEU A 46 -7.67 -12.62 22.12
N THR A 47 -8.79 -13.35 22.16
CA THR A 47 -9.43 -13.75 23.42
C THR A 47 -8.48 -14.58 24.28
N GLY A 48 -7.72 -15.50 23.69
CA GLY A 48 -6.66 -16.27 24.35
C GLY A 48 -5.52 -15.40 24.89
N LYS A 49 -5.33 -14.19 24.38
CA LYS A 49 -4.36 -13.17 24.87
C LYS A 49 -4.98 -12.20 25.89
N GLY A 50 -6.23 -12.42 26.30
CA GLY A 50 -6.90 -11.60 27.32
C GLY A 50 -7.72 -10.42 26.77
N PHE A 51 -7.95 -10.36 25.46
CA PHE A 51 -8.80 -9.33 24.89
C PHE A 51 -10.28 -9.61 25.20
N THR A 52 -10.97 -8.59 25.67
CA THR A 52 -12.43 -8.67 25.92
C THR A 52 -13.21 -8.45 24.63
N LYS A 53 -14.48 -8.87 24.62
CA LYS A 53 -15.37 -8.65 23.46
C LYS A 53 -15.52 -7.18 23.10
N GLU A 54 -15.53 -6.30 24.10
CA GLU A 54 -15.63 -4.85 23.93
C GLU A 54 -14.39 -4.27 23.24
N VAL A 55 -13.21 -4.77 23.60
CA VAL A 55 -11.95 -4.34 22.98
C VAL A 55 -11.82 -4.87 21.56
N ILE A 56 -12.22 -6.13 21.31
CA ILE A 56 -12.27 -6.70 19.96
C ILE A 56 -13.24 -5.90 19.09
N HIS A 57 -14.39 -5.52 19.61
CA HIS A 57 -15.36 -4.69 18.87
C HIS A 57 -14.76 -3.33 18.45
N LYS A 58 -14.01 -2.67 19.34
CA LYS A 58 -13.31 -1.42 18.99
C LYS A 58 -12.25 -1.63 17.89
N LEU A 59 -11.56 -2.75 17.88
CA LEU A 59 -10.64 -3.09 16.78
C LEU A 59 -11.38 -3.24 15.46
N GLU A 60 -12.52 -3.94 15.46
CA GLU A 60 -13.35 -4.12 14.26
C GLU A 60 -13.88 -2.80 13.69
N GLU A 61 -14.17 -1.81 14.52
CA GLU A 61 -14.63 -0.48 14.08
C GLU A 61 -13.57 0.29 13.27
N VAL A 62 -12.29 0.04 13.52
CA VAL A 62 -11.19 0.83 12.91
C VAL A 62 -10.37 0.04 11.88
N ILE A 63 -10.43 -1.29 11.89
CA ILE A 63 -9.57 -2.12 11.06
C ILE A 63 -9.89 -1.98 9.57
N SER A 64 -11.14 -1.71 9.21
CA SER A 64 -11.57 -1.53 7.83
C SER A 64 -10.82 -0.39 7.11
N ASP A 65 -10.44 0.64 7.85
CA ASP A 65 -9.74 1.81 7.33
C ASP A 65 -8.21 1.73 7.51
N ALA A 66 -7.72 0.69 8.20
CA ALA A 66 -6.30 0.55 8.48
C ALA A 66 -5.50 0.12 7.25
N PHE A 67 -4.35 0.77 7.02
CA PHE A 67 -3.39 0.37 5.99
C PHE A 67 -2.43 -0.71 6.47
N ASP A 68 -2.26 -0.82 7.79
CA ASP A 68 -1.47 -1.84 8.44
C ASP A 68 -2.14 -2.22 9.75
N ILE A 69 -2.22 -3.51 10.03
CA ILE A 69 -2.84 -4.04 11.25
C ILE A 69 -2.16 -3.51 12.52
N ARG A 70 -0.86 -3.25 12.48
CA ARG A 70 -0.10 -2.71 13.63
C ARG A 70 -0.63 -1.37 14.10
N PHE A 71 -1.17 -0.56 13.19
CA PHE A 71 -1.71 0.77 13.52
C PHE A 71 -2.99 0.74 14.33
N VAL A 72 -3.73 -0.36 14.34
CA VAL A 72 -4.94 -0.47 15.15
C VAL A 72 -4.66 -1.03 16.54
N PHE A 73 -3.52 -1.73 16.73
CA PHE A 73 -3.10 -2.25 18.02
C PHE A 73 -2.28 -1.22 18.80
N ASN A 74 -2.94 -0.21 19.33
CA ASN A 74 -2.34 0.88 20.08
C ASN A 74 -3.23 1.29 21.27
N LYS A 75 -2.68 2.10 22.18
CA LYS A 75 -3.37 2.54 23.39
C LYS A 75 -4.62 3.39 23.14
N TRP A 76 -4.69 4.10 22.03
CA TRP A 76 -5.85 4.95 21.71
C TRP A 76 -7.05 4.11 21.24
N THR A 77 -6.80 3.06 20.49
CA THR A 77 -7.83 2.12 20.02
C THR A 77 -8.28 1.19 21.17
N LEU A 78 -7.30 0.56 21.86
CA LEU A 78 -7.58 -0.45 22.87
C LEU A 78 -8.03 0.16 24.21
N GLY A 79 -7.60 1.39 24.50
CA GLY A 79 -7.76 2.06 25.78
C GLY A 79 -6.55 1.82 26.70
N GLU A 80 -6.04 2.90 27.28
CA GLU A 80 -4.85 2.87 28.15
C GLU A 80 -5.05 1.98 29.37
N GLU A 81 -6.23 2.04 29.99
CA GLU A 81 -6.59 1.21 31.14
C GLU A 81 -6.53 -0.29 30.83
N PHE A 82 -6.99 -0.71 29.65
CA PHE A 82 -6.88 -2.09 29.17
C PHE A 82 -5.43 -2.50 28.96
N CYS A 83 -4.64 -1.64 28.33
CA CYS A 83 -3.23 -1.90 28.05
C CYS A 83 -2.41 -2.07 29.34
N VAL A 84 -2.67 -1.25 30.35
CA VAL A 84 -1.94 -1.32 31.64
C VAL A 84 -2.45 -2.47 32.51
N ASN A 85 -3.77 -2.53 32.74
CA ASN A 85 -4.34 -3.43 33.76
C ASN A 85 -4.52 -4.87 33.28
N GLN A 86 -4.82 -5.07 32.00
CA GLN A 86 -5.05 -6.41 31.44
C GLN A 86 -3.82 -6.96 30.71
N LEU A 87 -3.16 -6.14 29.92
CA LEU A 87 -1.97 -6.57 29.19
C LEU A 87 -0.68 -6.40 30.00
N GLY A 88 -0.65 -5.53 31.02
CA GLY A 88 0.53 -5.30 31.87
C GLY A 88 1.62 -4.47 31.20
N LEU A 89 1.26 -3.62 30.26
CA LEU A 89 2.20 -2.74 29.56
C LEU A 89 2.63 -1.58 30.45
N SER A 90 3.91 -1.22 30.39
CA SER A 90 4.43 -0.04 31.08
C SER A 90 4.16 1.25 30.31
N ASP A 91 4.18 2.39 31.02
CA ASP A 91 4.05 3.70 30.40
C ASP A 91 5.13 3.98 29.36
N GLU A 92 6.34 3.46 29.55
CA GLU A 92 7.44 3.58 28.60
C GLU A 92 7.11 2.85 27.29
N GLN A 93 6.58 1.63 27.37
CA GLN A 93 6.16 0.85 26.20
C GLN A 93 5.01 1.54 25.46
N LEU A 94 4.01 2.03 26.20
CA LEU A 94 2.83 2.71 25.60
C LEU A 94 3.16 4.04 24.91
N ASN A 95 4.26 4.69 25.27
CA ASN A 95 4.69 5.95 24.68
C ASN A 95 5.83 5.81 23.67
N SER A 96 6.37 4.61 23.50
CA SER A 96 7.42 4.33 22.53
C SER A 96 6.84 4.22 21.12
N THR A 97 7.38 4.97 20.18
CA THR A 97 7.01 4.89 18.74
C THR A 97 7.53 3.61 18.07
N GLN A 98 8.49 2.93 18.66
CA GLN A 98 9.09 1.70 18.15
C GLN A 98 8.47 0.43 18.78
N PHE A 99 7.49 0.58 19.68
CA PHE A 99 6.87 -0.56 20.35
C PHE A 99 5.87 -1.26 19.42
N ASP A 100 6.16 -2.50 19.05
CA ASP A 100 5.26 -3.38 18.31
C ASP A 100 4.45 -4.25 19.28
N MET A 101 3.19 -3.87 19.47
CA MET A 101 2.26 -4.56 20.38
C MET A 101 1.97 -5.99 19.93
N LEU A 102 1.83 -6.25 18.64
CA LEU A 102 1.54 -7.60 18.13
C LEU A 102 2.70 -8.56 18.36
N ASN A 103 3.92 -8.08 18.14
CA ASN A 103 5.12 -8.86 18.44
C ASN A 103 5.25 -9.11 19.96
N TRP A 104 4.97 -8.09 20.79
CA TRP A 104 4.96 -8.23 22.24
C TRP A 104 3.90 -9.24 22.74
N LEU A 105 2.73 -9.28 22.11
CA LEU A 105 1.70 -10.30 22.37
C LEU A 105 2.14 -11.72 21.96
N GLY A 106 3.29 -11.86 21.32
CA GLY A 106 3.89 -13.12 20.95
C GLY A 106 3.47 -13.64 19.57
N PHE A 107 2.91 -12.80 18.72
CA PHE A 107 2.71 -13.13 17.31
C PHE A 107 4.03 -13.00 16.55
N SER A 108 4.35 -13.99 15.74
CA SER A 108 5.54 -13.95 14.88
C SER A 108 5.36 -12.96 13.73
N LYS A 109 6.47 -12.51 13.15
CA LYS A 109 6.46 -11.62 11.97
C LYS A 109 5.59 -12.19 10.84
N ASN A 110 5.69 -13.50 10.57
CA ASN A 110 4.90 -14.16 9.53
C ASN A 110 3.39 -14.16 9.83
N GLU A 111 2.99 -14.38 11.10
CA GLU A 111 1.58 -14.31 11.49
C GLU A 111 1.02 -12.91 11.35
N ILE A 112 1.80 -11.89 11.72
CA ILE A 112 1.42 -10.48 11.56
C ILE A 112 1.28 -10.13 10.07
N GLU A 113 2.20 -10.57 9.21
CA GLU A 113 2.14 -10.33 7.76
C GLU A 113 0.93 -11.01 7.12
N GLN A 114 0.62 -12.24 7.51
CA GLN A 114 -0.58 -12.94 7.02
C GLN A 114 -1.87 -12.25 7.48
N ALA A 115 -1.94 -11.83 8.74
CA ALA A 115 -3.07 -11.07 9.25
C ALA A 115 -3.20 -9.72 8.55
N ASN A 116 -2.07 -9.05 8.31
CA ASN A 116 -2.04 -7.77 7.60
C ASN A 116 -2.56 -7.91 6.16
N LEU A 117 -2.12 -8.95 5.45
CA LEU A 117 -2.61 -9.24 4.09
C LEU A 117 -4.12 -9.53 4.11
N TYR A 118 -4.60 -10.33 5.07
CA TYR A 118 -6.01 -10.65 5.20
C TYR A 118 -6.86 -9.43 5.54
N CYS A 119 -6.49 -8.69 6.58
CA CYS A 119 -7.29 -7.58 7.07
C CYS A 119 -7.15 -6.31 6.22
N CYS A 120 -5.91 -5.99 5.81
CA CYS A 120 -5.58 -4.71 5.19
C CYS A 120 -5.36 -4.81 3.67
N GLY A 121 -5.19 -6.01 3.13
CA GLY A 121 -4.94 -6.27 1.73
C GLY A 121 -3.50 -6.00 1.28
N ALA A 122 -3.18 -6.49 0.08
CA ALA A 122 -1.87 -6.32 -0.55
C ALA A 122 -1.65 -4.91 -1.12
N MET A 123 -2.72 -4.14 -1.33
CA MET A 123 -2.74 -2.85 -2.03
C MET A 123 -2.16 -2.91 -3.45
N THR A 124 -2.11 -4.10 -4.02
CA THR A 124 -1.71 -4.39 -5.39
C THR A 124 -2.49 -5.58 -5.91
N LEU A 125 -2.59 -5.72 -7.24
CA LEU A 125 -3.15 -6.92 -7.88
C LEU A 125 -2.07 -7.97 -8.19
N GLU A 126 -0.81 -7.64 -8.00
CA GLU A 126 0.27 -8.60 -8.18
C GLU A 126 0.19 -9.70 -7.11
N GLY A 127 0.15 -10.95 -7.54
CA GLY A 127 -0.02 -12.10 -6.65
C GLY A 127 -1.46 -12.41 -6.26
N ALA A 128 -2.46 -11.66 -6.77
CA ALA A 128 -3.86 -11.94 -6.51
C ALA A 128 -4.27 -13.34 -7.02
N PRO A 129 -5.11 -14.07 -6.27
CA PRO A 129 -5.58 -15.39 -6.70
C PRO A 129 -6.32 -15.27 -8.05
N TYR A 130 -6.26 -16.32 -8.87
CA TYR A 130 -6.89 -16.43 -10.20
C TYR A 130 -6.41 -15.42 -11.25
N LEU A 131 -5.77 -14.31 -10.87
CA LEU A 131 -5.35 -13.29 -11.82
C LEU A 131 -4.22 -13.80 -12.72
N LYS A 132 -4.48 -13.86 -14.02
CA LYS A 132 -3.50 -14.33 -15.01
C LYS A 132 -2.39 -13.31 -15.18
N THR A 133 -1.16 -13.78 -15.28
CA THR A 133 0.03 -12.94 -15.46
C THR A 133 -0.09 -12.03 -16.70
N ASP A 134 -0.66 -12.55 -17.79
CA ASP A 134 -0.84 -11.79 -19.05
C ASP A 134 -1.84 -10.63 -18.91
N HIS A 135 -2.71 -10.67 -17.91
CA HIS A 135 -3.68 -9.62 -17.64
C HIS A 135 -3.14 -8.51 -16.70
N LEU A 136 -2.03 -8.75 -16.00
CA LEU A 136 -1.47 -7.78 -15.05
C LEU A 136 -1.17 -6.43 -15.68
N SER A 137 -0.74 -6.41 -16.94
CA SER A 137 -0.40 -5.16 -17.65
C SER A 137 -1.58 -4.20 -17.81
N VAL A 138 -2.81 -4.69 -17.75
CA VAL A 138 -4.03 -3.85 -17.79
C VAL A 138 -4.15 -2.98 -16.55
N PHE A 139 -3.56 -3.43 -15.44
CA PHE A 139 -3.67 -2.81 -14.12
C PHE A 139 -2.40 -2.07 -13.70
N ASP A 140 -1.38 -1.99 -14.57
CA ASP A 140 -0.14 -1.27 -14.26
C ASP A 140 -0.42 0.23 -14.03
N CYS A 141 0.04 0.74 -12.89
CA CYS A 141 -0.06 2.14 -12.50
C CYS A 141 1.23 2.90 -12.81
N ALA A 142 1.23 4.21 -12.58
CA ALA A 142 2.41 5.04 -12.79
C ALA A 142 3.57 4.70 -11.85
N ASN A 143 3.26 4.20 -10.64
CA ASN A 143 4.21 3.70 -9.65
C ASN A 143 3.82 2.28 -9.24
N PRO A 144 4.76 1.48 -8.71
CA PRO A 144 4.44 0.23 -8.06
C PRO A 144 3.41 0.43 -6.93
N CYS A 145 2.48 -0.50 -6.77
CA CYS A 145 1.40 -0.42 -5.80
C CYS A 145 1.62 -1.37 -4.63
N GLY A 146 1.31 -0.93 -3.42
CA GLY A 146 1.45 -1.72 -2.20
C GLY A 146 2.92 -2.00 -1.86
N ARG A 147 3.15 -2.88 -0.87
CA ARG A 147 4.50 -3.23 -0.41
C ARG A 147 5.22 -4.23 -1.31
N ILE A 148 4.47 -5.09 -1.98
CA ILE A 148 5.01 -6.21 -2.77
C ILE A 148 4.95 -5.97 -4.27
N GLY A 149 4.22 -4.96 -4.72
CA GLY A 149 4.09 -4.61 -6.13
C GLY A 149 5.41 -4.09 -6.70
N LYS A 150 5.75 -4.57 -7.90
CA LYS A 150 6.96 -4.19 -8.63
C LYS A 150 6.64 -3.61 -10.00
N ARG A 151 5.44 -3.85 -10.49
CA ARG A 151 5.00 -3.45 -11.82
C ARG A 151 4.58 -2.00 -11.83
N CYS A 152 5.03 -1.28 -12.86
CA CYS A 152 4.57 0.07 -13.16
C CYS A 152 4.71 0.36 -14.65
N LEU A 153 4.07 1.43 -15.10
CA LEU A 153 4.26 1.94 -16.45
C LEU A 153 5.69 2.48 -16.61
N SER A 154 6.36 2.10 -17.70
CA SER A 154 7.71 2.58 -17.98
C SER A 154 7.73 4.08 -18.28
N VAL A 155 8.85 4.74 -17.99
CA VAL A 155 9.11 6.13 -18.33
C VAL A 155 8.87 6.38 -19.84
N GLU A 156 9.34 5.45 -20.66
CA GLU A 156 9.17 5.50 -22.12
C GLU A 156 7.70 5.46 -22.53
N SER A 157 6.85 4.66 -21.87
CA SER A 157 5.42 4.57 -22.18
C SER A 157 4.69 5.90 -21.93
N HIS A 158 5.02 6.59 -20.84
CA HIS A 158 4.52 7.94 -20.57
C HIS A 158 4.90 8.93 -21.68
N ILE A 159 6.16 8.95 -22.08
CA ILE A 159 6.70 9.85 -23.10
C ILE A 159 6.05 9.56 -24.46
N ARG A 160 5.95 8.31 -24.86
CA ARG A 160 5.32 7.90 -26.14
C ARG A 160 3.82 8.23 -26.19
N MET A 161 3.09 8.05 -25.08
CA MET A 161 1.68 8.43 -25.02
C MET A 161 1.49 9.94 -25.17
N MET A 162 2.35 10.75 -24.52
CA MET A 162 2.35 12.20 -24.68
C MET A 162 2.65 12.58 -26.14
N ALA A 163 3.65 11.96 -26.76
CA ALA A 163 4.03 12.22 -28.13
C ALA A 163 2.92 11.88 -29.13
N ALA A 164 2.23 10.76 -28.92
CA ALA A 164 1.09 10.36 -29.75
C ALA A 164 -0.10 11.33 -29.64
N SER A 165 -0.29 11.95 -28.47
CA SER A 165 -1.38 12.91 -28.23
C SER A 165 -1.03 14.34 -28.65
N GLN A 166 0.26 14.70 -28.63
CA GLN A 166 0.75 16.08 -28.85
C GLN A 166 0.28 16.71 -30.17
N PRO A 167 0.20 16.01 -31.32
CA PRO A 167 -0.23 16.62 -32.59
C PRO A 167 -1.67 17.14 -32.59
N PHE A 168 -2.51 16.65 -31.68
CA PHE A 168 -3.91 17.03 -31.57
C PHE A 168 -4.17 18.13 -30.55
N ILE A 169 -3.12 18.66 -29.90
CA ILE A 169 -3.20 19.62 -28.81
C ILE A 169 -2.41 20.86 -29.18
N THR A 170 -3.05 22.03 -29.15
CA THR A 170 -2.41 23.32 -29.52
C THR A 170 -1.40 23.77 -28.47
N GLY A 171 -1.68 23.56 -27.18
CA GLY A 171 -0.78 23.82 -26.06
C GLY A 171 0.22 22.69 -25.83
N ALA A 172 0.88 22.73 -24.68
CA ALA A 172 1.70 21.65 -24.16
C ALA A 172 0.85 20.70 -23.29
N ILE A 173 1.33 19.45 -23.12
CA ILE A 173 0.74 18.48 -22.21
C ILE A 173 1.48 18.57 -20.89
N SER A 174 0.78 18.96 -19.81
CA SER A 174 1.31 18.94 -18.45
C SER A 174 1.08 17.56 -17.84
N LYS A 175 2.07 16.70 -17.93
CA LYS A 175 2.05 15.33 -17.41
C LYS A 175 3.33 15.07 -16.64
N THR A 176 3.20 14.64 -15.39
CA THR A 176 4.33 14.13 -14.61
C THR A 176 4.73 12.76 -15.15
N ILE A 177 6.00 12.60 -15.48
CA ILE A 177 6.62 11.33 -15.84
C ILE A 177 7.26 10.79 -14.57
N ASN A 178 6.66 9.77 -13.98
CA ASN A 178 7.16 9.16 -12.77
C ASN A 178 8.35 8.25 -13.09
N MET A 179 9.39 8.34 -12.29
CA MET A 179 10.58 7.49 -12.35
C MET A 179 10.75 6.77 -11.02
N PRO A 180 11.22 5.52 -11.02
CA PRO A 180 11.46 4.79 -9.77
C PRO A 180 12.59 5.43 -8.95
N ASN A 181 12.66 5.10 -7.67
CA ASN A 181 13.65 5.66 -6.74
C ASN A 181 15.10 5.34 -7.15
N ASP A 182 15.34 4.18 -7.75
CA ASP A 182 16.64 3.73 -8.25
C ASP A 182 17.03 4.30 -9.62
N ALA A 183 16.18 5.15 -10.22
CA ALA A 183 16.50 5.81 -11.49
C ALA A 183 17.76 6.66 -11.38
N THR A 184 18.64 6.48 -12.34
CA THR A 184 19.95 7.14 -12.44
C THR A 184 19.87 8.50 -13.16
N VAL A 185 20.95 9.26 -13.10
CA VAL A 185 21.11 10.49 -13.90
C VAL A 185 21.02 10.20 -15.39
N GLU A 186 21.53 9.03 -15.83
CA GLU A 186 21.50 8.62 -17.23
C GLU A 186 20.07 8.33 -17.69
N ASP A 187 19.27 7.64 -16.87
CA ASP A 187 17.85 7.42 -17.16
C ASP A 187 17.09 8.74 -17.31
N CYS A 188 17.41 9.75 -16.50
CA CYS A 188 16.84 11.10 -16.64
C CYS A 188 17.24 11.76 -17.96
N LYS A 189 18.51 11.66 -18.38
CA LYS A 189 18.98 12.17 -19.67
C LYS A 189 18.29 11.49 -20.83
N ASP A 190 18.19 10.16 -20.80
CA ASP A 190 17.52 9.37 -21.83
C ASP A 190 16.03 9.76 -21.95
N ALA A 191 15.36 10.00 -20.83
CA ALA A 191 13.99 10.48 -20.81
C ALA A 191 13.83 11.88 -21.46
N TYR A 192 14.76 12.82 -21.18
CA TYR A 192 14.77 14.14 -21.80
C TYR A 192 15.09 14.04 -23.29
N GLU A 193 16.09 13.23 -23.68
CA GLU A 193 16.49 13.05 -25.07
C GLU A 193 15.36 12.41 -25.89
N LEU A 194 14.70 11.39 -25.37
CA LEU A 194 13.53 10.77 -26.02
C LEU A 194 12.39 11.78 -26.18
N SER A 195 12.10 12.57 -25.15
CA SER A 195 11.08 13.61 -25.22
C SER A 195 11.39 14.65 -26.31
N TRP A 196 12.63 15.09 -26.41
CA TRP A 196 13.10 16.00 -27.45
C TRP A 196 13.00 15.38 -28.85
N ARG A 197 13.48 14.14 -29.02
CA ARG A 197 13.39 13.41 -30.32
C ARG A 197 11.94 13.25 -30.79
N LEU A 198 10.99 13.10 -29.86
CA LEU A 198 9.58 12.95 -30.16
C LEU A 198 8.82 14.29 -30.20
N CYS A 199 9.56 15.41 -30.18
CA CYS A 199 9.02 16.77 -30.31
C CYS A 199 7.99 17.14 -29.23
N LEU A 200 8.18 16.66 -28.00
CA LEU A 200 7.33 17.08 -26.89
C LEU A 200 7.59 18.57 -26.54
N LYS A 201 6.54 19.33 -26.33
CA LYS A 201 6.60 20.75 -25.96
C LYS A 201 6.94 20.97 -24.49
N ALA A 202 6.70 19.97 -23.64
CA ALA A 202 7.02 20.01 -22.21
C ALA A 202 7.41 18.63 -21.71
N ASN A 203 8.27 18.59 -20.69
CA ASN A 203 8.66 17.38 -19.97
C ASN A 203 8.79 17.71 -18.49
N ALA A 204 8.17 16.91 -17.62
CA ALA A 204 8.26 17.04 -16.18
C ALA A 204 8.58 15.67 -15.57
N LEU A 205 9.83 15.46 -15.20
CA LEU A 205 10.27 14.23 -14.54
C LEU A 205 10.06 14.35 -13.02
N TYR A 206 9.63 13.27 -12.40
CA TYR A 206 9.54 13.12 -10.96
C TYR A 206 10.10 11.76 -10.54
N ARG A 207 11.28 11.77 -9.92
CA ARG A 207 11.87 10.56 -9.35
C ARG A 207 11.31 10.35 -7.95
N ASP A 208 10.84 9.14 -7.66
CA ASP A 208 10.35 8.76 -6.34
C ASP A 208 11.45 8.99 -5.28
N GLY A 209 11.07 9.44 -4.09
CA GLY A 209 12.03 9.79 -3.04
C GLY A 209 12.86 11.06 -3.28
N SER A 210 12.60 11.85 -4.33
CA SER A 210 13.34 13.10 -4.60
C SER A 210 12.90 14.30 -3.74
N LYS A 211 11.85 14.14 -2.94
CA LYS A 211 11.31 15.12 -2.01
C LYS A 211 11.16 14.52 -0.62
N LEU A 212 11.45 15.29 0.43
CA LEU A 212 11.28 14.89 1.82
C LEU A 212 9.81 14.57 2.19
N SER A 213 8.86 15.21 1.53
CA SER A 213 7.44 14.92 1.71
C SER A 213 6.80 14.68 0.35
N GLN A 214 6.18 13.51 0.20
CA GLN A 214 5.46 13.13 -1.00
C GLN A 214 3.96 13.07 -0.69
N PRO A 215 3.09 13.73 -1.49
CA PRO A 215 1.65 13.73 -1.26
C PRO A 215 0.99 12.38 -1.55
N LEU A 216 1.64 11.52 -2.34
CA LEU A 216 1.18 10.17 -2.68
C LEU A 216 2.36 9.20 -2.52
N GLN A 217 2.26 8.31 -1.54
CA GLN A 217 3.21 7.21 -1.34
C GLN A 217 2.53 5.89 -1.63
N ALA A 218 3.20 5.02 -2.37
CA ALA A 218 2.72 3.67 -2.66
C ALA A 218 2.92 2.72 -1.46
N ALA A 219 3.87 3.02 -0.57
CA ALA A 219 4.12 2.30 0.68
C ALA A 219 4.18 3.28 1.86
N LEU A 220 3.53 2.92 2.97
CA LEU A 220 3.46 3.76 4.16
C LEU A 220 4.62 3.54 5.14
N ILE A 221 5.32 2.41 5.07
CA ILE A 221 6.43 2.07 5.96
C ILE A 221 7.36 1.11 5.22
N ASP A 222 8.64 1.45 5.11
CA ASP A 222 9.69 0.47 4.88
C ASP A 222 10.01 -0.25 6.19
N ASP A 223 10.15 -1.56 6.14
CA ASP A 223 10.31 -2.46 7.29
C ASP A 223 11.67 -2.27 8.04
N GLU A 224 12.54 -1.41 7.54
CA GLU A 224 13.86 -1.14 8.09
C GLU A 224 14.05 0.34 8.45
N GLY A 225 13.41 0.80 9.51
CA GLY A 225 13.89 1.90 10.36
C GLY A 225 14.40 3.23 9.76
N GLU A 226 14.41 3.43 8.45
CA GLU A 226 14.97 4.64 7.84
C GLU A 226 14.15 5.91 8.12
N LEU A 227 12.84 5.79 8.27
CA LEU A 227 11.97 6.95 8.59
C LEU A 227 12.18 7.52 10.00
N ALA A 228 12.68 6.71 10.93
CA ALA A 228 12.97 7.18 12.28
C ALA A 228 14.26 8.03 12.34
N GLN A 229 15.15 7.87 11.39
CA GLN A 229 16.41 8.59 11.32
C GLN A 229 16.26 9.95 10.63
N GLU A 230 15.42 10.05 9.61
CA GLU A 230 15.16 11.32 8.91
C GLU A 230 14.36 12.33 9.73
N VAL A 231 13.47 11.85 10.64
CA VAL A 231 12.72 12.74 11.55
C VAL A 231 13.57 13.21 12.72
N ALA A 232 14.66 12.50 13.07
CA ALA A 232 15.57 12.89 14.15
C ALA A 232 16.63 13.90 13.70
N ASP A 233 16.90 14.00 12.40
CA ASP A 233 17.90 14.90 11.80
C ASP A 233 17.30 16.18 11.20
N ALA A 234 15.97 16.40 11.30
CA ALA A 234 15.24 17.58 10.84
C ALA A 234 14.75 18.44 12.02
#